data_0e7c1395aafeaeb287cb8837180f47cf
#
_entry.id   0e7c1395aafeaeb287cb8837180f47cf
#
_cell.length_a   1.000
_cell.length_b   1.000
_cell.length_c   1.000
_cell.angle_alpha   90.00
_cell.angle_beta   90.00
_cell.angle_gamma   90.00
#
_symmetry.space_group_name_H-M   'P 1'
#
loop_
_entity.id
_entity.type
_entity.pdbx_description
1 polymer ?
#
loop_
_entity_poly.entity_id
_entity_poly.type
_entity_poly.pdbx_seq_one_letter_code
_entity_poly.pdbx_strand_id
1 'polypeptide(L)'
;LWPETVRGLIVHSAEWTPRMMMRFGQLCSQHSPSVAKDCLLRTVGHGVPDINRARYSADNALTLIAESELQPFIKEDGAAASADPKNNVMNLHQLPWPVAALQLLPPETPVKMRVTLSYFIEPNPGRRGYRSRYSYQSHGLRFTTIRPGQTLANFRSMVNGLALTDDYTGPEGDNEGWFLGTQLRTRGSVHSDRWNGSVAELLDMHTIAVFPVSGWWKYRSGEERWRNTVKYSLLISIEVPDETVNIYTEIENIVDISVSV
;
A
#
# COMPACT_ATOMS: atom_id res chain seq x y z
N LEU A 1 -11.80 6.98 -14.03
CA LEU A 1 -10.60 6.57 -13.26
C LEU A 1 -9.63 7.72 -13.16
N TRP A 2 -9.05 7.93 -11.99
CA TRP A 2 -8.03 8.94 -11.77
C TRP A 2 -6.69 8.55 -12.40
N PRO A 3 -5.79 9.51 -12.69
CA PRO A 3 -4.44 9.20 -13.18
C PRO A 3 -3.66 8.27 -12.25
N GLU A 4 -3.85 8.42 -10.92
CA GLU A 4 -3.31 7.56 -9.88
C GLU A 4 -3.74 6.10 -10.08
N THR A 5 -5.02 5.89 -10.41
CA THR A 5 -5.60 4.56 -10.65
C THR A 5 -5.05 3.94 -11.92
N VAL A 6 -4.98 4.70 -13.01
CA VAL A 6 -4.42 4.20 -14.29
C VAL A 6 -2.97 3.75 -14.10
N ARG A 7 -2.14 4.57 -13.44
CA ARG A 7 -0.76 4.19 -13.11
C ARG A 7 -0.71 2.99 -12.17
N GLY A 8 -1.58 2.97 -11.17
CA GLY A 8 -1.71 1.87 -10.23
C GLY A 8 -2.04 0.56 -10.93
N LEU A 9 -2.99 0.53 -11.85
CA LEU A 9 -3.41 -0.65 -12.61
C LEU A 9 -2.27 -1.24 -13.44
N ILE A 10 -1.45 -0.40 -14.09
CA ILE A 10 -0.28 -0.86 -14.84
C ILE A 10 0.67 -1.65 -13.94
N VAL A 11 0.98 -1.12 -12.76
CA VAL A 11 1.88 -1.79 -11.80
C VAL A 11 1.19 -2.97 -11.13
N HIS A 12 -0.10 -2.85 -10.80
CA HIS A 12 -0.88 -3.91 -10.15
C HIS A 12 -1.05 -5.14 -11.03
N SER A 13 -1.15 -4.97 -12.34
CA SER A 13 -1.26 -6.07 -13.30
C SER A 13 0.08 -6.75 -13.62
N ALA A 14 1.21 -6.10 -13.29
CA ALA A 14 2.53 -6.56 -13.72
C ALA A 14 2.97 -7.83 -12.99
N GLU A 15 3.56 -8.77 -13.74
CA GLU A 15 4.08 -10.02 -13.21
C GLU A 15 5.54 -10.23 -13.57
N TRP A 16 6.30 -10.84 -12.66
CA TRP A 16 7.65 -11.29 -12.97
C TRP A 16 7.58 -12.58 -13.79
N THR A 17 8.21 -12.55 -14.96
CA THR A 17 8.26 -13.72 -15.84
C THR A 17 9.09 -14.84 -15.18
N PRO A 18 8.91 -16.11 -15.61
CA PRO A 18 9.73 -17.23 -15.13
C PRO A 18 11.23 -16.96 -15.25
N ARG A 19 11.67 -16.28 -16.33
CA ARG A 19 13.07 -15.93 -16.54
C ARG A 19 13.59 -14.89 -15.51
N MET A 20 12.77 -13.91 -15.15
CA MET A 20 13.09 -12.95 -14.09
C MET A 20 13.20 -13.64 -12.73
N MET A 21 12.26 -14.56 -12.43
CA MET A 21 12.26 -15.32 -11.17
C MET A 21 13.41 -16.31 -11.09
N MET A 22 13.80 -16.93 -12.19
CA MET A 22 15.00 -17.77 -12.22
C MET A 22 16.27 -16.96 -11.90
N ARG A 23 16.41 -15.76 -12.47
CA ARG A 23 17.53 -14.86 -12.15
C ARG A 23 17.48 -14.39 -10.70
N PHE A 24 16.30 -14.10 -10.16
CA PHE A 24 16.12 -13.79 -8.75
C PHE A 24 16.59 -14.94 -7.85
N GLY A 25 16.23 -16.19 -8.17
CA GLY A 25 16.71 -17.38 -7.45
C GLY A 25 18.24 -17.49 -7.43
N GLN A 26 18.90 -17.19 -8.55
CA GLN A 26 20.37 -17.12 -8.60
C GLN A 26 20.94 -16.01 -7.70
N LEU A 27 20.30 -14.85 -7.63
CA LEU A 27 20.72 -13.78 -6.71
C LEU A 27 20.53 -14.18 -5.24
N CYS A 28 19.46 -14.89 -4.91
CA CYS A 28 19.23 -15.39 -3.55
C CYS A 28 20.27 -16.40 -3.08
N SER A 29 20.89 -17.15 -4.00
CA SER A 29 21.99 -18.08 -3.64
C SER A 29 23.32 -17.37 -3.34
N GLN A 30 23.46 -16.11 -3.77
CA GLN A 30 24.70 -15.32 -3.65
C GLN A 30 24.61 -14.20 -2.61
N HIS A 31 23.39 -13.75 -2.30
CA HIS A 31 23.13 -12.58 -1.46
C HIS A 31 22.00 -12.86 -0.47
N SER A 32 21.88 -12.00 0.56
CA SER A 32 20.71 -12.04 1.44
C SER A 32 19.41 -11.79 0.68
N PRO A 33 18.27 -12.35 1.13
CA PRO A 33 16.97 -12.14 0.47
C PRO A 33 16.60 -10.67 0.24
N SER A 34 16.94 -9.78 1.18
CA SER A 34 16.68 -8.34 1.06
C SER A 34 17.48 -7.72 -0.09
N VAL A 35 18.77 -8.05 -0.21
CA VAL A 35 19.63 -7.55 -1.31
C VAL A 35 19.16 -8.10 -2.66
N ALA A 36 18.78 -9.37 -2.73
CA ALA A 36 18.27 -9.98 -3.94
C ALA A 36 16.95 -9.33 -4.41
N LYS A 37 16.02 -9.06 -3.49
CA LYS A 37 14.77 -8.33 -3.78
C LYS A 37 15.01 -6.89 -4.23
N ASP A 38 15.94 -6.19 -3.60
CA ASP A 38 16.34 -4.84 -4.02
C ASP A 38 16.91 -4.85 -5.44
N CYS A 39 17.78 -5.81 -5.75
CA CYS A 39 18.33 -5.99 -7.09
C CYS A 39 17.24 -6.31 -8.13
N LEU A 40 16.28 -7.17 -7.80
CA LEU A 40 15.14 -7.49 -8.64
C LEU A 40 14.35 -6.23 -9.00
N LEU A 41 13.96 -5.44 -7.99
CA LEU A 41 13.21 -4.19 -8.18
C LEU A 41 13.97 -3.17 -9.02
N ARG A 42 15.28 -3.02 -8.80
CA ARG A 42 16.11 -2.07 -9.57
C ARG A 42 16.31 -2.49 -11.02
N THR A 43 16.25 -3.80 -11.31
CA THR A 43 16.53 -4.33 -12.65
C THR A 43 15.28 -4.42 -13.50
N VAL A 44 14.18 -4.93 -12.96
CA VAL A 44 12.96 -5.25 -13.72
C VAL A 44 11.69 -4.63 -13.11
N GLY A 45 11.81 -3.82 -12.07
CA GLY A 45 10.67 -3.21 -11.40
C GLY A 45 9.68 -4.26 -10.88
N HIS A 46 8.39 -4.01 -11.11
CA HIS A 46 7.32 -4.92 -10.73
C HIS A 46 7.03 -6.01 -11.78
N GLY A 47 7.83 -6.08 -12.86
CA GLY A 47 7.68 -7.06 -13.93
C GLY A 47 7.01 -6.52 -15.19
N VAL A 48 6.37 -7.40 -15.96
CA VAL A 48 5.70 -7.07 -17.22
C VAL A 48 4.22 -6.82 -16.95
N PRO A 49 3.67 -5.64 -17.32
CA PRO A 49 2.24 -5.37 -17.21
C PRO A 49 1.41 -6.31 -18.11
N ASP A 50 0.25 -6.72 -17.62
CA ASP A 50 -0.71 -7.53 -18.37
C ASP A 50 -2.02 -6.77 -18.53
N ILE A 51 -2.39 -6.46 -19.78
CA ILE A 51 -3.61 -5.72 -20.10
C ILE A 51 -4.87 -6.49 -19.72
N ASN A 52 -4.86 -7.82 -19.84
CA ASN A 52 -6.01 -8.65 -19.50
C ASN A 52 -6.23 -8.63 -17.98
N ARG A 53 -5.18 -8.77 -17.19
CA ARG A 53 -5.25 -8.63 -15.72
C ARG A 53 -5.66 -7.23 -15.29
N ALA A 54 -5.25 -6.19 -16.04
CA ALA A 54 -5.64 -4.81 -15.74
C ALA A 54 -7.13 -4.53 -16.05
N ARG A 55 -7.70 -5.23 -17.02
CA ARG A 55 -9.07 -5.00 -17.50
C ARG A 55 -10.09 -5.96 -16.91
N TYR A 56 -9.68 -7.17 -16.69
CA TYR A 56 -10.56 -8.24 -16.22
C TYR A 56 -9.94 -8.87 -14.97
N SER A 57 -10.72 -8.96 -13.92
CA SER A 57 -10.40 -9.95 -12.92
C SER A 57 -10.66 -11.33 -13.52
N ALA A 58 -9.70 -12.24 -13.43
CA ALA A 58 -9.92 -13.65 -13.75
C ALA A 58 -11.03 -14.23 -12.85
N ASP A 59 -11.65 -15.35 -13.22
CA ASP A 59 -12.80 -15.93 -12.50
C ASP A 59 -12.57 -16.16 -10.99
N ASN A 60 -11.33 -16.21 -10.55
CA ASN A 60 -10.92 -16.36 -9.16
C ASN A 60 -10.05 -15.20 -8.63
N ALA A 61 -10.07 -14.04 -9.28
CA ALA A 61 -9.34 -12.86 -8.85
C ALA A 61 -10.29 -11.68 -8.64
N LEU A 62 -10.27 -11.12 -7.44
CA LEU A 62 -11.03 -9.94 -7.07
C LEU A 62 -10.12 -8.73 -7.04
N THR A 63 -10.48 -7.67 -7.73
CA THR A 63 -9.79 -6.37 -7.65
C THR A 63 -10.72 -5.30 -7.13
N LEU A 64 -10.37 -4.76 -5.95
CA LEU A 64 -11.01 -3.61 -5.33
C LEU A 64 -10.21 -2.35 -5.68
N ILE A 65 -10.89 -1.27 -6.05
CA ILE A 65 -10.27 0.02 -6.35
C ILE A 65 -10.91 1.07 -5.46
N ALA A 66 -10.11 1.74 -4.63
CA ALA A 66 -10.52 2.88 -3.85
C ALA A 66 -9.75 4.13 -4.30
N GLU A 67 -10.48 5.11 -4.85
CA GLU A 67 -9.97 6.45 -5.15
C GLU A 67 -10.34 7.37 -4.00
N SER A 68 -9.34 7.97 -3.34
CA SER A 68 -9.58 8.78 -2.14
C SER A 68 -8.57 9.91 -2.01
N GLU A 69 -8.89 10.86 -1.14
CA GLU A 69 -8.06 12.01 -0.85
C GLU A 69 -7.77 12.07 0.65
N LEU A 70 -6.62 12.64 1.01
CA LEU A 70 -6.32 13.02 2.38
C LEU A 70 -5.48 14.30 2.42
N GLN A 71 -5.61 15.06 3.51
CA GLN A 71 -4.71 16.15 3.81
C GLN A 71 -3.56 15.61 4.68
N PRO A 72 -2.31 15.54 4.14
CA PRO A 72 -1.23 14.85 4.83
C PRO A 72 -0.75 15.57 6.09
N PHE A 73 -0.83 16.90 6.11
CA PHE A 73 -0.29 17.71 7.22
C PHE A 73 -1.31 18.71 7.75
N ILE A 74 -1.16 19.06 9.02
CA ILE A 74 -1.98 20.07 9.68
C ILE A 74 -1.11 20.93 10.60
N LYS A 75 -1.47 22.20 10.73
CA LYS A 75 -0.92 23.09 11.74
C LYS A 75 -2.00 23.36 12.77
N GLU A 76 -1.68 23.19 14.03
CA GLU A 76 -2.63 23.45 15.12
C GLU A 76 -3.01 24.93 15.16
N ASP A 77 -4.28 25.21 15.46
CA ASP A 77 -4.76 26.57 15.64
C ASP A 77 -4.01 27.25 16.79
N GLY A 78 -3.52 28.45 16.53
CA GLY A 78 -2.72 29.21 17.52
C GLY A 78 -1.24 28.78 17.59
N ALA A 79 -0.79 27.83 16.82
CA ALA A 79 0.62 27.49 16.77
C ALA A 79 1.47 28.65 16.23
N ALA A 80 2.68 28.81 16.76
CA ALA A 80 3.63 29.84 16.29
C ALA A 80 3.84 29.76 14.77
N ALA A 81 4.06 30.88 14.11
CA ALA A 81 4.30 30.92 12.65
C ALA A 81 5.46 30.04 12.24
N SER A 82 6.47 29.92 13.09
CA SER A 82 7.67 29.08 12.90
C SER A 82 7.47 27.59 13.22
N ALA A 83 6.34 27.18 13.80
CA ALA A 83 6.11 25.78 14.14
C ALA A 83 5.89 24.94 12.88
N ASP A 84 6.56 23.80 12.79
CA ASP A 84 6.36 22.85 11.71
C ASP A 84 5.00 22.15 11.83
N PRO A 85 4.27 21.96 10.71
CA PRO A 85 3.05 21.17 10.70
C PRO A 85 3.27 19.74 11.18
N LYS A 86 2.23 19.13 11.75
CA LYS A 86 2.20 17.71 12.15
C LYS A 86 1.58 16.87 11.04
N ASN A 87 1.84 15.57 11.08
CA ASN A 87 1.08 14.63 10.27
C ASN A 87 -0.39 14.67 10.72
N ASN A 88 -1.31 14.63 9.75
CA ASN A 88 -2.73 14.84 10.02
C ASN A 88 -3.45 13.48 10.13
N VAL A 89 -4.34 13.20 9.20
CA VAL A 89 -5.24 12.06 9.24
C VAL A 89 -4.68 10.85 8.49
N MET A 90 -5.13 9.66 8.88
CA MET A 90 -5.05 8.45 8.09
C MET A 90 -6.44 8.09 7.57
N ASN A 91 -6.52 7.47 6.40
CA ASN A 91 -7.74 6.84 5.91
C ASN A 91 -7.70 5.35 6.22
N LEU A 92 -8.78 4.84 6.83
CA LEU A 92 -8.98 3.42 7.07
C LEU A 92 -9.96 2.88 6.03
N HIS A 93 -9.49 1.94 5.22
CA HIS A 93 -10.30 1.25 4.24
C HIS A 93 -10.71 -0.11 4.79
N GLN A 94 -12.00 -0.31 4.98
CA GLN A 94 -12.54 -1.63 5.26
C GLN A 94 -12.63 -2.42 3.96
N LEU A 95 -12.12 -3.64 3.99
CA LEU A 95 -12.09 -4.52 2.82
C LEU A 95 -13.34 -5.39 2.82
N PRO A 96 -14.20 -5.26 1.81
CA PRO A 96 -15.42 -6.04 1.71
C PRO A 96 -15.09 -7.45 1.18
N TRP A 97 -14.39 -8.25 2.01
CA TRP A 97 -14.12 -9.63 1.64
C TRP A 97 -15.44 -10.41 1.43
N PRO A 98 -15.54 -11.29 0.43
CA PRO A 98 -16.65 -12.20 0.26
C PRO A 98 -16.60 -13.31 1.33
N VAL A 99 -16.93 -12.92 2.57
CA VAL A 99 -16.75 -13.76 3.76
C VAL A 99 -17.45 -15.11 3.62
N ALA A 100 -18.71 -15.11 3.14
CA ALA A 100 -19.47 -16.35 3.00
C ALA A 100 -18.84 -17.29 1.97
N ALA A 101 -18.34 -16.76 0.84
CA ALA A 101 -17.65 -17.55 -0.17
C ALA A 101 -16.30 -18.08 0.35
N LEU A 102 -15.52 -17.25 1.01
CA LEU A 102 -14.22 -17.64 1.57
C LEU A 102 -14.36 -18.68 2.69
N GLN A 103 -15.42 -18.62 3.48
CA GLN A 103 -15.71 -19.60 4.55
C GLN A 103 -16.11 -20.99 4.04
N LEU A 104 -16.44 -21.13 2.75
CA LEU A 104 -16.66 -22.45 2.12
C LEU A 104 -15.33 -23.19 1.89
N LEU A 105 -14.22 -22.49 1.89
CA LEU A 105 -12.89 -23.06 1.71
C LEU A 105 -12.32 -23.53 3.06
N PRO A 106 -11.46 -24.56 3.06
CA PRO A 106 -10.69 -24.92 4.25
C PRO A 106 -9.89 -23.71 4.75
N PRO A 107 -9.82 -23.48 6.10
CA PRO A 107 -9.11 -22.34 6.67
C PRO A 107 -7.64 -22.22 6.22
N GLU A 108 -6.98 -23.36 5.97
CA GLU A 108 -5.59 -23.49 5.56
C GLU A 108 -5.38 -23.26 4.05
N THR A 109 -6.46 -23.06 3.27
CA THR A 109 -6.34 -22.88 1.82
C THR A 109 -5.42 -21.70 1.53
N PRO A 110 -4.35 -21.88 0.71
CA PRO A 110 -3.43 -20.81 0.41
C PRO A 110 -4.12 -19.74 -0.44
N VAL A 111 -3.94 -18.48 -0.06
CA VAL A 111 -4.44 -17.32 -0.79
C VAL A 111 -3.31 -16.32 -1.04
N LYS A 112 -3.46 -15.56 -2.11
CA LYS A 112 -2.56 -14.46 -2.42
C LYS A 112 -3.34 -13.16 -2.41
N MET A 113 -2.79 -12.15 -1.78
CA MET A 113 -3.29 -10.79 -1.86
C MET A 113 -2.22 -9.88 -2.46
N ARG A 114 -2.63 -8.98 -3.33
CA ARG A 114 -1.77 -7.93 -3.84
C ARG A 114 -2.35 -6.58 -3.47
N VAL A 115 -1.52 -5.71 -2.94
CA VAL A 115 -1.90 -4.33 -2.62
C VAL A 115 -1.01 -3.38 -3.39
N THR A 116 -1.62 -2.40 -4.05
CA THR A 116 -0.90 -1.33 -4.77
C THR A 116 -1.48 0.02 -4.37
N LEU A 117 -0.64 0.87 -3.78
CA LEU A 117 -0.93 2.27 -3.48
C LEU A 117 -0.22 3.15 -4.50
N SER A 118 -0.96 3.99 -5.20
CA SER A 118 -0.44 4.91 -6.22
C SER A 118 -0.86 6.34 -5.92
N TYR A 119 0.10 7.27 -5.89
CA TYR A 119 -0.11 8.70 -5.65
C TYR A 119 0.97 9.53 -6.33
N PHE A 120 0.68 10.77 -6.72
CA PHE A 120 1.67 11.65 -7.31
C PHE A 120 2.24 12.60 -6.24
N ILE A 121 3.49 12.96 -6.40
CA ILE A 121 4.20 13.91 -5.56
C ILE A 121 4.55 15.16 -6.35
N GLU A 122 4.70 16.28 -5.67
CA GLU A 122 5.35 17.47 -6.21
C GLU A 122 6.86 17.37 -5.93
N PRO A 123 7.71 17.37 -6.98
CA PRO A 123 9.15 17.40 -6.81
C PRO A 123 9.61 18.70 -6.13
N ASN A 124 10.58 18.60 -5.23
CA ASN A 124 11.12 19.78 -4.58
C ASN A 124 11.81 20.71 -5.62
N PRO A 125 11.41 21.98 -5.74
CA PRO A 125 12.03 22.94 -6.68
C PRO A 125 13.42 23.37 -6.26
N GLY A 126 13.86 23.12 -5.02
CA GLY A 126 15.16 23.49 -4.49
C GLY A 126 16.27 22.50 -4.79
N ARG A 127 17.49 22.79 -4.28
CA ARG A 127 18.61 21.86 -4.35
C ARG A 127 18.30 20.59 -3.57
N ARG A 128 18.61 19.45 -4.17
CA ARG A 128 18.36 18.13 -3.61
C ARG A 128 19.20 17.89 -2.36
N GLY A 129 18.53 17.56 -1.25
CA GLY A 129 19.10 17.01 -0.03
C GLY A 129 18.29 15.81 0.43
N TYR A 130 18.88 14.95 1.26
CA TYR A 130 18.20 13.72 1.71
C TYR A 130 17.29 13.91 2.93
N ARG A 131 17.29 15.09 3.57
CA ARG A 131 16.60 15.29 4.85
C ARG A 131 15.68 16.50 4.82
N SER A 132 14.50 16.36 5.46
CA SER A 132 13.56 17.41 5.83
C SER A 132 13.16 18.31 4.64
N ARG A 133 13.32 19.63 4.75
CA ARG A 133 12.95 20.63 3.71
C ARG A 133 13.60 20.43 2.35
N TYR A 134 14.64 19.63 2.26
CA TYR A 134 15.37 19.32 1.01
C TYR A 134 15.01 17.95 0.44
N SER A 135 14.09 17.20 1.08
CA SER A 135 13.62 15.93 0.53
C SER A 135 13.04 16.13 -0.87
N TYR A 136 13.18 15.12 -1.74
CA TYR A 136 12.68 15.18 -3.11
C TYR A 136 11.14 15.24 -3.16
N GLN A 137 10.50 14.43 -2.33
CA GLN A 137 9.05 14.30 -2.29
C GLN A 137 8.37 15.40 -1.46
N SER A 138 7.26 15.94 -1.97
CA SER A 138 6.42 16.88 -1.24
C SER A 138 5.80 16.27 0.02
N HIS A 139 5.35 15.05 -0.09
CA HIS A 139 4.79 14.18 0.94
C HIS A 139 5.06 12.73 0.54
N GLY A 140 4.90 11.82 1.46
CA GLY A 140 4.81 10.39 1.18
C GLY A 140 3.50 9.85 1.72
N LEU A 141 2.98 8.81 1.08
CA LEU A 141 1.92 7.98 1.63
C LEU A 141 2.46 6.57 1.83
N ARG A 142 1.96 5.90 2.86
CA ARG A 142 2.26 4.49 3.12
C ARG A 142 0.98 3.75 3.42
N PHE A 143 1.00 2.44 3.23
CA PHE A 143 -0.09 1.59 3.68
C PHE A 143 0.43 0.50 4.63
N THR A 144 -0.46 0.08 5.53
CA THR A 144 -0.29 -1.13 6.34
C THR A 144 -1.64 -1.80 6.54
N THR A 145 -1.63 -3.11 6.76
CA THR A 145 -2.83 -3.92 7.00
C THR A 145 -2.96 -4.27 8.46
N ILE A 146 -4.20 -4.39 8.94
CA ILE A 146 -4.44 -5.02 10.23
C ILE A 146 -3.92 -6.45 10.19
N ARG A 147 -3.37 -6.93 11.31
CA ARG A 147 -2.81 -8.28 11.41
C ARG A 147 -3.85 -9.26 11.94
N PRO A 148 -3.70 -10.55 11.63
CA PRO A 148 -4.52 -11.57 12.26
C PRO A 148 -4.54 -11.44 13.79
N GLY A 149 -5.73 -11.46 14.39
CA GLY A 149 -5.93 -11.31 15.83
C GLY A 149 -5.72 -9.91 16.43
N GLN A 150 -5.37 -8.90 15.62
CA GLN A 150 -5.19 -7.52 16.09
C GLN A 150 -6.52 -6.79 16.17
N THR A 151 -6.78 -6.10 17.29
CA THR A 151 -7.97 -5.25 17.41
C THR A 151 -7.81 -3.94 16.63
N LEU A 152 -8.92 -3.38 16.14
CA LEU A 152 -8.91 -2.11 15.40
C LEU A 152 -8.34 -0.95 16.23
N ALA A 153 -8.58 -0.94 17.55
CA ALA A 153 -8.01 0.07 18.45
C ALA A 153 -6.48 0.00 18.51
N ASN A 154 -5.94 -1.21 18.69
CA ASN A 154 -4.49 -1.44 18.69
C ASN A 154 -3.86 -1.11 17.33
N PHE A 155 -4.57 -1.46 16.23
CA PHE A 155 -4.14 -1.12 14.89
C PHE A 155 -4.04 0.40 14.69
N ARG A 156 -5.08 1.17 15.06
CA ARG A 156 -5.07 2.64 15.00
C ARG A 156 -3.92 3.24 15.81
N SER A 157 -3.71 2.78 17.04
CA SER A 157 -2.62 3.26 17.89
C SER A 157 -1.24 2.97 17.27
N MET A 158 -1.07 1.80 16.67
CA MET A 158 0.14 1.42 15.97
C MET A 158 0.39 2.35 14.77
N VAL A 159 -0.61 2.58 13.91
CA VAL A 159 -0.48 3.43 12.72
C VAL A 159 -0.18 4.88 13.12
N ASN A 160 -0.81 5.41 14.18
CA ASN A 160 -0.48 6.73 14.72
C ASN A 160 1.00 6.82 15.15
N GLY A 161 1.52 5.79 15.82
CA GLY A 161 2.94 5.72 16.17
C GLY A 161 3.85 5.71 14.94
N LEU A 162 3.48 4.97 13.90
CA LEU A 162 4.23 4.87 12.64
C LEU A 162 4.24 6.19 11.86
N ALA A 163 3.13 6.92 11.85
CA ALA A 163 3.02 8.22 11.19
C ALA A 163 3.91 9.29 11.83
N LEU A 164 4.28 9.14 13.11
CA LEU A 164 5.16 10.05 13.82
C LEU A 164 6.65 9.79 13.57
N THR A 165 7.01 8.62 13.07
CA THR A 165 8.41 8.24 12.83
C THR A 165 8.81 8.44 11.38
N ASP A 166 9.81 9.29 11.12
CA ASP A 166 10.34 9.53 9.76
C ASP A 166 11.10 8.31 9.21
N ASP A 167 11.75 7.54 10.08
CA ASP A 167 12.47 6.31 9.75
C ASP A 167 11.59 5.09 10.03
N TYR A 168 10.72 4.76 9.07
CA TYR A 168 9.84 3.61 9.17
C TYR A 168 10.58 2.31 8.90
N THR A 169 10.88 1.59 9.94
CA THR A 169 11.37 0.20 9.84
C THR A 169 10.25 -0.84 9.90
N GLY A 170 9.02 -0.43 10.19
CA GLY A 170 7.88 -1.30 10.47
C GLY A 170 8.02 -2.01 11.83
N PRO A 171 6.92 -2.31 12.52
CA PRO A 171 6.98 -3.17 13.69
C PRO A 171 7.40 -4.59 13.32
N GLU A 172 8.01 -5.32 14.26
CA GLU A 172 8.28 -6.75 14.12
C GLU A 172 6.99 -7.48 13.67
N GLY A 173 7.10 -8.36 12.67
CA GLY A 173 5.96 -9.09 12.10
C GLY A 173 5.20 -8.37 10.97
N ASP A 174 5.46 -7.09 10.69
CA ASP A 174 4.78 -6.33 9.61
C ASP A 174 5.14 -6.82 8.19
N ASN A 175 6.18 -7.63 8.09
CA ASN A 175 6.67 -8.24 6.85
C ASN A 175 6.23 -9.70 6.67
N GLU A 176 5.51 -10.27 7.64
CA GLU A 176 5.09 -11.67 7.57
C GLU A 176 4.13 -11.89 6.40
N GLY A 177 4.45 -12.88 5.57
CA GLY A 177 3.71 -13.16 4.34
C GLY A 177 3.98 -12.20 3.17
N TRP A 178 4.53 -10.99 3.40
CA TRP A 178 4.82 -10.02 2.35
C TRP A 178 6.11 -10.33 1.60
N PHE A 179 6.08 -10.25 0.27
CA PHE A 179 7.24 -10.56 -0.55
C PHE A 179 8.33 -9.48 -0.44
N LEU A 180 8.00 -8.21 -0.65
CA LEU A 180 8.98 -7.12 -0.58
C LEU A 180 9.20 -6.63 0.85
N GLY A 181 8.12 -6.51 1.60
CA GLY A 181 8.13 -5.94 2.94
C GLY A 181 8.18 -4.40 2.94
N THR A 182 8.04 -3.83 4.13
CA THR A 182 7.81 -2.40 4.33
C THR A 182 8.93 -1.51 3.78
N GLN A 183 10.19 -1.91 3.90
CA GLN A 183 11.33 -1.09 3.46
C GLN A 183 11.46 -1.00 1.92
N LEU A 184 11.21 -2.10 1.21
CA LEU A 184 11.40 -2.13 -0.24
C LEU A 184 10.17 -1.61 -0.97
N ARG A 185 8.95 -1.94 -0.51
CA ARG A 185 7.71 -1.49 -1.17
C ARG A 185 7.48 0.01 -1.08
N THR A 186 8.05 0.70 -0.07
CA THR A 186 7.82 2.14 0.15
C THR A 186 8.72 3.06 -0.66
N ARG A 187 9.47 2.54 -1.61
CA ARG A 187 10.31 3.35 -2.49
C ARG A 187 9.49 3.98 -3.61
N GLY A 188 9.64 5.29 -3.78
CA GLY A 188 8.92 6.06 -4.80
C GLY A 188 7.49 6.43 -4.40
N SER A 189 6.60 6.55 -5.38
CA SER A 189 5.19 6.97 -5.21
C SER A 189 4.19 5.96 -5.79
N VAL A 190 4.66 4.75 -6.08
CA VAL A 190 3.84 3.56 -6.32
C VAL A 190 4.40 2.45 -5.43
N HIS A 191 3.61 2.04 -4.47
CA HIS A 191 3.95 0.97 -3.53
C HIS A 191 3.15 -0.26 -3.88
N SER A 192 3.77 -1.31 -4.36
CA SER A 192 3.09 -2.58 -4.67
C SER A 192 3.80 -3.72 -4.00
N ASP A 193 3.05 -4.58 -3.33
CA ASP A 193 3.57 -5.78 -2.69
C ASP A 193 2.56 -6.92 -2.76
N ARG A 194 3.04 -8.14 -2.56
CA ARG A 194 2.26 -9.37 -2.57
C ARG A 194 2.37 -10.05 -1.22
N TRP A 195 1.23 -10.40 -0.69
CA TRP A 195 1.11 -11.18 0.52
C TRP A 195 0.64 -12.60 0.19
N ASN A 196 1.21 -13.59 0.87
CA ASN A 196 0.81 -14.99 0.77
C ASN A 196 0.50 -15.49 2.17
N GLY A 197 -0.64 -16.12 2.32
CA GLY A 197 -1.11 -16.68 3.58
C GLY A 197 -2.27 -17.63 3.37
N SER A 198 -3.06 -17.83 4.40
CA SER A 198 -4.24 -18.69 4.41
C SER A 198 -5.54 -17.90 4.34
N VAL A 199 -6.65 -18.57 4.03
CA VAL A 199 -8.01 -18.00 4.07
C VAL A 199 -8.32 -17.44 5.46
N ALA A 200 -7.97 -18.17 6.52
CA ALA A 200 -8.23 -17.73 7.90
C ALA A 200 -7.53 -16.40 8.20
N GLU A 201 -6.26 -16.27 7.85
CA GLU A 201 -5.48 -15.03 8.03
C GLU A 201 -6.03 -13.88 7.18
N LEU A 202 -6.43 -14.15 5.92
CA LEU A 202 -7.00 -13.14 5.03
C LEU A 202 -8.29 -12.56 5.60
N LEU A 203 -9.17 -13.38 6.16
CA LEU A 203 -10.43 -12.94 6.78
C LEU A 203 -10.19 -11.99 7.96
N ASP A 204 -9.14 -12.19 8.73
CA ASP A 204 -8.74 -11.29 9.80
C ASP A 204 -8.14 -9.97 9.28
N MET A 205 -7.56 -9.98 8.07
CA MET A 205 -6.94 -8.81 7.44
C MET A 205 -7.97 -7.93 6.71
N HIS A 206 -9.01 -7.52 7.40
CA HIS A 206 -10.16 -6.80 6.83
C HIS A 206 -10.01 -5.28 6.75
N THR A 207 -8.90 -4.70 7.17
CA THR A 207 -8.68 -3.23 7.19
C THR A 207 -7.29 -2.87 6.72
N ILE A 208 -7.21 -1.87 5.84
CA ILE A 208 -5.96 -1.23 5.41
C ILE A 208 -5.98 0.24 5.82
N ALA A 209 -4.90 0.71 6.43
CA ALA A 209 -4.65 2.12 6.69
C ALA A 209 -3.76 2.71 5.58
N VAL A 210 -4.14 3.88 5.08
CA VAL A 210 -3.27 4.74 4.26
C VAL A 210 -2.97 5.99 5.09
N PHE A 211 -1.70 6.27 5.31
CA PHE A 211 -1.26 7.34 6.21
C PHE A 211 -0.09 8.13 5.64
N PRO A 212 0.04 9.43 5.98
CA PRO A 212 1.08 10.29 5.48
C PRO A 212 2.41 10.09 6.22
N VAL A 213 3.51 10.32 5.50
CA VAL A 213 4.84 10.47 6.05
C VAL A 213 5.47 11.76 5.56
N SER A 214 6.55 12.18 6.23
CA SER A 214 7.17 13.48 6.01
C SER A 214 7.62 13.74 4.56
N GLY A 215 7.57 15.02 4.17
CA GLY A 215 8.04 15.54 2.92
C GLY A 215 8.28 17.04 3.05
N TRP A 216 8.77 17.70 1.98
CA TRP A 216 9.15 19.12 2.07
C TRP A 216 7.95 20.06 2.30
N TRP A 217 6.71 19.65 1.98
CA TRP A 217 5.51 20.41 2.31
C TRP A 217 5.37 20.67 3.81
N LYS A 218 5.80 19.71 4.65
CA LYS A 218 5.78 19.85 6.10
C LYS A 218 6.75 20.92 6.61
N TYR A 219 7.91 21.06 5.95
CA TYR A 219 9.01 21.89 6.45
C TYR A 219 9.12 23.27 5.79
N ARG A 220 8.30 23.56 4.79
CA ARG A 220 8.19 24.88 4.16
C ARG A 220 6.89 25.56 4.55
N SER A 221 6.72 25.83 5.84
CA SER A 221 5.49 26.37 6.42
C SER A 221 5.08 27.72 5.81
N GLY A 222 6.01 28.53 5.35
CA GLY A 222 5.74 29.82 4.69
C GLY A 222 5.07 29.70 3.31
N GLU A 223 5.15 28.55 2.65
CA GLU A 223 4.45 28.29 1.38
C GLU A 223 3.02 27.75 1.59
N GLU A 224 2.62 27.50 2.84
CA GLU A 224 1.32 26.93 3.25
C GLU A 224 0.88 25.65 2.53
N ARG A 225 1.85 24.91 1.90
CA ARG A 225 1.60 23.67 1.16
C ARG A 225 1.02 22.54 2.04
N TRP A 226 1.19 22.65 3.35
CA TRP A 226 0.61 21.75 4.33
C TRP A 226 -0.93 21.73 4.31
N ARG A 227 -1.58 22.76 3.74
CA ARG A 227 -3.04 22.83 3.56
C ARG A 227 -3.54 22.00 2.38
N ASN A 228 -2.65 21.55 1.49
CA ASN A 228 -3.05 20.84 0.30
C ASN A 228 -3.55 19.43 0.64
N THR A 229 -4.55 18.98 -0.09
CA THR A 229 -4.97 17.57 -0.15
C THR A 229 -4.19 16.83 -1.23
N VAL A 230 -4.08 15.53 -1.06
CA VAL A 230 -3.42 14.64 -2.01
C VAL A 230 -4.36 13.52 -2.41
N LYS A 231 -4.36 13.20 -3.70
CA LYS A 231 -5.13 12.10 -4.27
C LYS A 231 -4.28 10.84 -4.26
N TYR A 232 -4.95 9.72 -4.03
CA TYR A 232 -4.33 8.41 -4.18
C TYR A 232 -5.35 7.38 -4.66
N SER A 233 -4.84 6.31 -5.23
CA SER A 233 -5.61 5.12 -5.54
C SER A 233 -5.00 3.92 -4.83
N LEU A 234 -5.85 3.16 -4.16
CA LEU A 234 -5.53 1.90 -3.50
C LEU A 234 -6.20 0.77 -4.28
N LEU A 235 -5.39 -0.15 -4.81
CA LEU A 235 -5.85 -1.31 -5.56
C LEU A 235 -5.50 -2.56 -4.76
N ILE A 236 -6.47 -3.47 -4.62
CA ILE A 236 -6.30 -4.70 -3.87
C ILE A 236 -6.91 -5.83 -4.67
N SER A 237 -6.16 -6.90 -4.89
CA SER A 237 -6.67 -8.13 -5.48
C SER A 237 -6.36 -9.32 -4.60
N ILE A 238 -7.26 -10.31 -4.61
CA ILE A 238 -7.05 -11.62 -4.03
C ILE A 238 -7.14 -12.68 -5.12
N GLU A 239 -6.31 -13.70 -5.00
CA GLU A 239 -6.32 -14.88 -5.86
C GLU A 239 -6.47 -16.11 -4.97
N VAL A 240 -7.47 -16.92 -5.28
CA VAL A 240 -7.76 -18.19 -4.61
C VAL A 240 -7.57 -19.31 -5.64
N PRO A 241 -6.86 -20.39 -5.32
CA PRO A 241 -6.57 -21.45 -6.29
C PRO A 241 -7.78 -22.33 -6.65
N ASP A 242 -8.88 -22.24 -5.91
CA ASP A 242 -10.06 -23.07 -6.14
C ASP A 242 -11.04 -22.37 -7.09
N GLU A 243 -11.19 -22.92 -8.30
CA GLU A 243 -12.10 -22.45 -9.34
C GLU A 243 -13.59 -22.70 -9.02
N THR A 244 -13.91 -23.46 -7.95
CA THR A 244 -15.29 -23.84 -7.62
C THR A 244 -16.03 -22.76 -6.82
N VAL A 245 -15.32 -21.79 -6.24
CA VAL A 245 -15.91 -20.73 -5.42
C VAL A 245 -15.98 -19.44 -6.23
N ASN A 246 -17.20 -19.02 -6.58
CA ASN A 246 -17.41 -17.73 -7.24
C ASN A 246 -17.38 -16.59 -6.24
N ILE A 247 -16.23 -15.92 -6.12
CA ILE A 247 -15.99 -14.81 -5.19
C ILE A 247 -16.67 -13.51 -5.65
N TYR A 248 -17.11 -13.43 -6.91
CA TYR A 248 -17.63 -12.19 -7.53
C TYR A 248 -19.05 -11.81 -7.15
N THR A 249 -19.91 -12.81 -6.92
CA THR A 249 -21.34 -12.58 -6.78
C THR A 249 -21.73 -11.79 -5.54
N GLU A 250 -20.89 -11.79 -4.49
CA GLU A 250 -21.17 -11.10 -3.22
C GLU A 250 -20.73 -9.63 -3.19
N ILE A 251 -19.81 -9.22 -4.07
CA ILE A 251 -19.18 -7.89 -3.98
C ILE A 251 -19.90 -6.81 -4.78
N GLU A 252 -20.67 -7.16 -5.80
CA GLU A 252 -21.49 -6.18 -6.51
C GLU A 252 -22.46 -5.41 -5.58
N ASN A 253 -22.73 -5.92 -4.38
CA ASN A 253 -23.66 -5.34 -3.42
C ASN A 253 -22.99 -4.57 -2.24
N ILE A 254 -21.66 -4.50 -2.12
CA ILE A 254 -20.99 -3.97 -0.91
C ILE A 254 -20.12 -2.71 -1.17
N VAL A 255 -20.05 -2.21 -2.38
CA VAL A 255 -19.05 -1.19 -2.84
C VAL A 255 -19.18 0.20 -2.17
N ASP A 256 -20.06 0.43 -1.21
CA ASP A 256 -20.40 1.80 -0.75
C ASP A 256 -20.18 2.05 0.75
N ILE A 257 -19.01 1.69 1.33
CA ILE A 257 -18.69 2.14 2.71
C ILE A 257 -17.28 2.75 2.76
N SER A 258 -17.19 4.03 2.44
CA SER A 258 -16.05 4.87 2.83
C SER A 258 -16.31 5.40 4.25
N VAL A 259 -15.48 5.03 5.22
CA VAL A 259 -15.52 5.62 6.57
C VAL A 259 -14.38 6.61 6.69
N SER A 260 -14.71 7.89 6.55
CA SER A 260 -13.85 8.98 7.01
C SER A 260 -13.90 9.01 8.55
N VAL A 261 -12.75 9.04 9.20
CA VAL A 261 -12.65 9.21 10.67
C VAL A 261 -11.84 10.44 10.95
#